data_c3c6ad3a989ec5ad5f2fd7a3150e0e6b
#
_entry.id   c3c6ad3a989ec5ad5f2fd7a3150e0e6b
#
_cell.length_a   1.000
_cell.length_b   1.000
_cell.length_c   1.000
_cell.angle_alpha   90.00
_cell.angle_beta   90.00
_cell.angle_gamma   90.00
#
_symmetry.space_group_name_H-M   'P 1'
#
loop_
_entity.id
_entity.type
_entity.pdbx_description
1 polymer ?
#
loop_
_entity_poly.entity_id
_entity_poly.type
_entity_poly.pdbx_seq_one_letter_code
_entity_poly.pdbx_strand_id
1 'polypeptide(L)'
;TTWASSTTDQVTVTSAAKSSTAKKVDLRKAINQTPTTAAATANIPAPIYHGEAMVLIHADNNEVLLSHNATERLNPASTTKVVTLLTTLLRDGTHLDTLANITPYAASMEPSVLGVRAGDQVPLIDVAEGMMVSSGNDAAVVLAQNVSGSIPAFARAMNETAKLAGATDSNFLNPHGLTEAGHYTTALDLAHIAAYGMRIPMFRDLVADEYFTVPYQNRAPETVHTTNFFIRSHYPGANGLKTGYTEAAGECLIASATRGGQTLIVVLLNDDFRWDDAPKLLDYGFKRLGIT
;
A
#
# COMPACT_ATOMS: atom_id res chain seq x y z
N THR A 1 69.41 13.58 17.62
CA THR A 1 69.74 12.16 17.47
C THR A 1 68.46 11.36 17.48
N THR A 2 67.84 11.15 16.37
CA THR A 2 67.81 10.01 15.43
C THR A 2 67.26 8.69 15.98
N TRP A 3 66.31 8.21 15.19
CA TRP A 3 65.88 6.82 14.89
C TRP A 3 64.82 6.21 15.80
N ALA A 4 63.85 5.42 15.34
CA ALA A 4 63.26 5.01 14.06
C ALA A 4 62.15 4.07 14.40
N SER A 5 61.02 4.17 13.74
CA SER A 5 60.35 3.20 12.87
C SER A 5 59.95 1.83 13.41
N SER A 6 58.73 1.55 13.09
CA SER A 6 58.03 0.29 12.74
C SER A 6 57.17 -0.27 13.88
N THR A 7 55.95 -0.76 13.66
CA THR A 7 55.35 -1.45 12.50
C THR A 7 53.83 -1.40 12.61
N THR A 8 53.21 -1.23 11.50
CA THR A 8 51.79 -1.42 11.20
C THR A 8 51.33 -2.83 11.52
N ASP A 9 50.21 -2.92 12.23
CA ASP A 9 49.31 -4.09 12.11
C ASP A 9 47.97 -3.60 11.57
N GLN A 10 47.77 -3.82 10.29
CA GLN A 10 46.49 -3.61 9.64
C GLN A 10 45.55 -4.79 9.93
N VAL A 11 44.55 -4.54 10.71
CA VAL A 11 43.38 -5.46 10.77
C VAL A 11 42.48 -5.14 9.59
N THR A 12 42.58 -5.96 8.54
CA THR A 12 41.72 -5.90 7.37
C THR A 12 40.36 -6.48 7.74
N VAL A 13 39.37 -5.63 8.02
CA VAL A 13 37.98 -6.04 8.07
C VAL A 13 37.44 -5.98 6.65
N THR A 14 37.35 -7.11 5.98
CA THR A 14 36.66 -7.26 4.71
C THR A 14 35.16 -7.24 4.96
N SER A 15 34.56 -6.06 4.87
CA SER A 15 33.12 -5.90 4.70
C SER A 15 32.80 -6.15 3.23
N ALA A 16 32.11 -7.27 2.96
CA ALA A 16 31.55 -7.55 1.64
C ALA A 16 30.34 -6.64 1.40
N ALA A 17 30.60 -5.43 0.87
CA ALA A 17 29.55 -4.61 0.31
C ALA A 17 29.00 -5.30 -0.95
N LYS A 18 27.78 -5.82 -0.88
CA LYS A 18 27.00 -6.18 -2.06
C LYS A 18 26.68 -4.89 -2.82
N SER A 19 27.44 -4.63 -3.88
CA SER A 19 27.16 -3.59 -4.87
C SER A 19 25.85 -3.94 -5.58
N SER A 20 24.76 -3.35 -5.16
CA SER A 20 23.51 -3.32 -5.91
C SER A 20 23.57 -2.11 -6.84
N THR A 21 24.02 -2.32 -8.08
CA THR A 21 23.79 -1.39 -9.17
C THR A 21 22.29 -1.38 -9.48
N ALA A 22 21.56 -0.48 -8.84
CA ALA A 22 20.18 -0.21 -9.16
C ALA A 22 20.11 0.35 -10.60
N LYS A 23 19.75 -0.51 -11.56
CA LYS A 23 19.32 -0.09 -12.89
C LYS A 23 18.07 0.76 -12.70
N LYS A 24 18.12 2.05 -13.06
CA LYS A 24 16.91 2.86 -13.24
C LYS A 24 16.00 2.15 -14.22
N VAL A 25 14.95 1.53 -13.69
CA VAL A 25 13.89 0.95 -14.52
C VAL A 25 13.05 2.12 -15.02
N ASP A 26 13.07 2.34 -16.33
CA ASP A 26 12.20 3.33 -16.96
C ASP A 26 10.78 2.78 -16.96
N LEU A 27 10.03 3.11 -15.91
CA LEU A 27 8.65 2.67 -15.65
C LEU A 27 7.68 3.05 -16.79
N ARG A 28 8.05 4.00 -17.66
CA ARG A 28 7.23 4.40 -18.82
C ARG A 28 7.20 3.35 -19.93
N LYS A 29 8.20 2.47 -20.01
CA LYS A 29 8.27 1.42 -21.03
C LYS A 29 7.50 0.14 -20.68
N ALA A 30 7.14 -0.08 -19.42
CA ALA A 30 6.40 -1.27 -18.98
C ALA A 30 4.88 -1.19 -19.26
N ILE A 31 4.37 -0.02 -19.65
CA ILE A 31 2.92 0.26 -19.78
C ILE A 31 2.33 -0.16 -21.14
N ASN A 32 3.17 -0.46 -22.14
CA ASN A 32 2.72 -0.73 -23.53
C ASN A 32 2.83 -2.22 -23.93
N GLN A 33 2.45 -3.16 -23.08
CA GLN A 33 2.26 -4.55 -23.51
C GLN A 33 0.77 -4.80 -23.82
N THR A 34 0.50 -5.14 -25.07
CA THR A 34 -0.83 -5.48 -25.59
C THR A 34 -1.37 -6.73 -24.89
N PRO A 35 -2.64 -6.75 -24.46
CA PRO A 35 -3.21 -7.89 -23.73
C PRO A 35 -3.36 -9.11 -24.67
N THR A 36 -2.94 -10.25 -24.17
CA THR A 36 -3.22 -11.55 -24.80
C THR A 36 -4.70 -11.91 -24.54
N THR A 37 -5.43 -12.20 -25.58
CA THR A 37 -6.86 -12.54 -25.54
C THR A 37 -7.17 -13.68 -24.58
N ALA A 38 -8.04 -13.40 -23.62
CA ALA A 38 -8.60 -14.41 -22.71
C ALA A 38 -9.51 -15.38 -23.47
N ALA A 39 -9.39 -16.67 -23.20
CA ALA A 39 -10.26 -17.72 -23.69
C ALA A 39 -11.72 -17.50 -23.25
N ALA A 40 -12.68 -17.86 -24.10
CA ALA A 40 -14.10 -17.73 -23.85
C ALA A 40 -14.51 -18.35 -22.49
N THR A 41 -14.99 -17.51 -21.59
CA THR A 41 -15.37 -17.90 -20.23
C THR A 41 -16.74 -18.56 -20.22
N ALA A 42 -16.85 -19.70 -19.52
CA ALA A 42 -18.11 -20.33 -19.17
C ALA A 42 -19.04 -19.30 -18.48
N ASN A 43 -20.37 -19.49 -18.65
CA ASN A 43 -21.36 -18.66 -17.98
C ASN A 43 -21.35 -18.94 -16.46
N ILE A 44 -20.41 -18.34 -15.75
CA ILE A 44 -20.25 -18.47 -14.31
C ILE A 44 -21.15 -17.40 -13.67
N PRO A 45 -22.13 -17.77 -12.84
CA PRO A 45 -23.00 -16.79 -12.19
C PRO A 45 -22.15 -15.92 -11.22
N ALA A 46 -22.41 -14.62 -11.24
CA ALA A 46 -21.76 -13.70 -10.31
C ALA A 46 -22.18 -14.02 -8.87
N PRO A 47 -21.26 -13.96 -7.91
CA PRO A 47 -21.59 -14.15 -6.51
C PRO A 47 -22.46 -13.00 -5.98
N ILE A 48 -23.18 -13.25 -4.90
CA ILE A 48 -23.85 -12.21 -4.12
C ILE A 48 -22.78 -11.47 -3.33
N TYR A 49 -22.88 -10.16 -3.27
CA TYR A 49 -22.06 -9.24 -2.49
C TYR A 49 -22.97 -8.18 -1.86
N HIS A 50 -22.48 -7.47 -0.84
CA HIS A 50 -23.29 -6.60 0.01
C HIS A 50 -22.83 -5.14 0.03
N GLY A 51 -21.64 -4.85 -0.48
CA GLY A 51 -21.06 -3.50 -0.47
C GLY A 51 -21.86 -2.49 -1.30
N GLU A 52 -21.78 -1.22 -0.92
CA GLU A 52 -22.36 -0.10 -1.64
C GLU A 52 -21.72 0.09 -3.01
N ALA A 53 -20.38 -0.03 -3.07
CA ALA A 53 -19.62 -0.07 -4.31
C ALA A 53 -18.58 -1.16 -4.30
N MET A 54 -18.39 -1.80 -5.46
CA MET A 54 -17.46 -2.90 -5.63
C MET A 54 -16.84 -2.91 -7.03
N VAL A 55 -15.57 -3.31 -7.12
CA VAL A 55 -14.93 -3.70 -8.36
C VAL A 55 -13.96 -4.86 -8.16
N LEU A 56 -13.95 -5.79 -9.09
CA LEU A 56 -12.97 -6.85 -9.23
C LEU A 56 -12.22 -6.64 -10.55
N ILE A 57 -10.91 -6.49 -10.48
CA ILE A 57 -10.08 -6.30 -11.67
C ILE A 57 -8.95 -7.32 -11.77
N HIS A 58 -8.47 -7.53 -12.98
CA HIS A 58 -7.19 -8.15 -13.25
C HIS A 58 -6.08 -7.09 -13.14
N ALA A 59 -5.13 -7.28 -12.23
CA ALA A 59 -4.16 -6.23 -11.88
C ALA A 59 -3.18 -5.87 -13.01
N ASP A 60 -2.85 -6.82 -13.91
CA ASP A 60 -1.83 -6.59 -14.92
C ASP A 60 -2.31 -5.70 -16.07
N ASN A 61 -3.61 -5.79 -16.40
CA ASN A 61 -4.20 -5.09 -17.56
C ASN A 61 -5.36 -4.16 -17.22
N ASN A 62 -5.74 -4.07 -15.93
CA ASN A 62 -6.89 -3.31 -15.42
C ASN A 62 -8.24 -3.75 -16.00
N GLU A 63 -8.34 -4.98 -16.53
CA GLU A 63 -9.61 -5.54 -17.00
C GLU A 63 -10.60 -5.66 -15.85
N VAL A 64 -11.78 -5.07 -15.99
CA VAL A 64 -12.87 -5.19 -15.03
C VAL A 64 -13.60 -6.52 -15.24
N LEU A 65 -13.49 -7.43 -14.28
CA LEU A 65 -14.15 -8.75 -14.32
C LEU A 65 -15.57 -8.70 -13.76
N LEU A 66 -15.82 -7.85 -12.78
CA LEU A 66 -17.11 -7.61 -12.16
C LEU A 66 -17.12 -6.22 -11.50
N SER A 67 -18.24 -5.52 -11.53
CA SER A 67 -18.36 -4.22 -10.87
C SER A 67 -19.80 -3.89 -10.48
N HIS A 68 -19.94 -3.08 -9.43
CA HIS A 68 -21.18 -2.48 -8.99
C HIS A 68 -20.88 -1.09 -8.41
N ASN A 69 -21.58 -0.07 -8.87
CA ASN A 69 -21.39 1.32 -8.47
C ASN A 69 -19.90 1.75 -8.44
N ALA A 70 -19.04 1.13 -9.27
CA ALA A 70 -17.59 1.23 -9.18
C ALA A 70 -17.05 2.66 -9.37
N THR A 71 -17.84 3.56 -9.93
CA THR A 71 -17.52 4.99 -10.16
C THR A 71 -18.24 5.93 -9.18
N GLU A 72 -18.95 5.40 -8.20
CA GLU A 72 -19.57 6.21 -7.16
C GLU A 72 -18.53 6.79 -6.21
N ARG A 73 -18.65 8.09 -5.88
CA ARG A 73 -17.75 8.79 -4.97
C ARG A 73 -18.12 8.49 -3.53
N LEU A 74 -17.24 7.80 -2.83
CA LEU A 74 -17.42 7.41 -1.44
C LEU A 74 -16.21 7.81 -0.59
N ASN A 75 -16.40 7.83 0.72
CA ASN A 75 -15.31 8.04 1.67
C ASN A 75 -14.41 6.80 1.69
N PRO A 76 -13.09 6.95 1.50
CA PRO A 76 -12.16 5.81 1.43
C PRO A 76 -11.75 5.23 2.78
N ALA A 77 -11.91 5.96 3.88
CA ALA A 77 -11.29 5.64 5.16
C ALA A 77 -9.79 5.34 4.99
N SER A 78 -9.23 4.42 5.79
CA SER A 78 -7.80 4.07 5.75
C SER A 78 -7.35 3.33 4.48
N THR A 79 -8.23 3.02 3.52
CA THR A 79 -7.79 2.56 2.19
C THR A 79 -7.03 3.66 1.45
N THR A 80 -7.18 4.93 1.85
CA THR A 80 -6.34 6.08 1.45
C THR A 80 -4.84 5.79 1.61
N LYS A 81 -4.44 4.98 2.61
CA LYS A 81 -3.02 4.68 2.87
C LYS A 81 -2.33 3.90 1.77
N VAL A 82 -3.09 3.25 0.89
CA VAL A 82 -2.56 2.65 -0.35
C VAL A 82 -2.00 3.72 -1.27
N VAL A 83 -2.71 4.84 -1.41
CA VAL A 83 -2.24 6.01 -2.18
C VAL A 83 -1.06 6.69 -1.48
N THR A 84 -1.11 6.80 -0.16
CA THR A 84 -0.01 7.35 0.65
C THR A 84 1.26 6.56 0.47
N LEU A 85 1.21 5.22 0.59
CA LEU A 85 2.36 4.36 0.33
C LEU A 85 2.88 4.53 -1.08
N LEU A 86 2.01 4.44 -2.09
CA LEU A 86 2.42 4.59 -3.49
C LEU A 86 3.07 5.94 -3.76
N THR A 87 2.51 7.03 -3.22
CA THR A 87 3.06 8.38 -3.35
C THR A 87 4.44 8.47 -2.69
N THR A 88 4.60 7.91 -1.50
CA THR A 88 5.89 7.85 -0.79
C THR A 88 6.94 7.14 -1.63
N LEU A 89 6.64 5.95 -2.15
CA LEU A 89 7.57 5.16 -2.95
C LEU A 89 7.96 5.84 -4.28
N LEU A 90 7.04 6.55 -4.91
CA LEU A 90 7.31 7.22 -6.19
C LEU A 90 8.09 8.53 -6.02
N ARG A 91 7.97 9.18 -4.88
CA ARG A 91 8.59 10.49 -4.62
C ARG A 91 9.90 10.42 -3.87
N ASP A 92 10.01 9.50 -2.91
CA ASP A 92 11.15 9.43 -2.02
C ASP A 92 11.79 8.03 -1.91
N GLY A 93 11.48 7.13 -2.82
CA GLY A 93 11.96 5.75 -2.80
C GLY A 93 13.48 5.55 -2.71
N THR A 94 14.27 6.60 -2.95
CA THR A 94 15.74 6.58 -2.84
C THR A 94 16.26 7.02 -1.48
N HIS A 95 15.43 7.59 -0.61
CA HIS A 95 15.80 8.16 0.69
C HIS A 95 15.03 7.54 1.87
N LEU A 96 14.31 6.45 1.64
CA LEU A 96 13.50 5.77 2.65
C LEU A 96 14.31 5.12 3.78
N ASP A 97 15.61 4.98 3.62
CA ASP A 97 16.57 4.54 4.65
C ASP A 97 16.94 5.65 5.65
N THR A 98 16.56 6.90 5.39
CA THR A 98 16.82 8.01 6.30
C THR A 98 15.89 7.97 7.52
N LEU A 99 16.40 8.49 8.66
CA LEU A 99 15.59 8.59 9.87
C LEU A 99 14.45 9.60 9.69
N ALA A 100 13.26 9.18 10.10
CA ALA A 100 12.07 10.01 10.07
C ALA A 100 12.18 11.19 11.05
N ASN A 101 11.82 12.39 10.58
CA ASN A 101 11.54 13.50 11.47
C ASN A 101 10.09 13.39 11.95
N ILE A 102 9.91 13.04 13.22
CA ILE A 102 8.58 12.82 13.83
C ILE A 102 8.22 14.06 14.64
N THR A 103 7.24 14.81 14.14
CA THR A 103 6.76 16.01 14.80
C THR A 103 5.79 15.67 15.97
N PRO A 104 5.66 16.54 16.98
CA PRO A 104 4.63 16.37 18.02
C PRO A 104 3.21 16.27 17.45
N TYR A 105 2.95 16.98 16.35
CA TYR A 105 1.65 16.90 15.66
C TYR A 105 1.40 15.50 15.10
N ALA A 106 2.37 14.91 14.38
CA ALA A 106 2.23 13.55 13.87
C ALA A 106 1.99 12.54 15.00
N ALA A 107 2.77 12.64 16.09
CA ALA A 107 2.66 11.77 17.26
C ALA A 107 1.33 11.93 18.05
N SER A 108 0.57 13.00 17.82
CA SER A 108 -0.71 13.27 18.48
C SER A 108 -1.94 12.85 17.68
N MET A 109 -1.75 12.15 16.55
CA MET A 109 -2.86 11.75 15.68
C MET A 109 -3.79 10.75 16.36
N GLU A 110 -5.08 10.86 15.99
CA GLU A 110 -6.11 9.92 16.47
C GLU A 110 -5.88 8.49 15.97
N PRO A 111 -6.29 7.47 16.73
CA PRO A 111 -6.21 6.08 16.33
C PRO A 111 -6.93 5.80 14.98
N SER A 112 -6.48 4.76 14.25
CA SER A 112 -5.37 3.83 14.60
C SER A 112 -4.01 4.52 14.53
N VAL A 113 -3.05 4.03 15.32
CA VAL A 113 -1.69 4.59 15.38
C VAL A 113 -0.63 3.48 15.30
N LEU A 114 0.53 3.82 14.79
CA LEU A 114 1.75 3.02 14.91
C LEU A 114 2.39 3.19 16.30
N GLY A 115 2.11 4.32 16.97
CA GLY A 115 2.64 4.65 18.27
C GLY A 115 4.01 5.33 18.21
N VAL A 116 4.31 6.04 17.13
CA VAL A 116 5.54 6.84 17.00
C VAL A 116 5.51 8.03 17.96
N ARG A 117 6.68 8.41 18.46
CA ARG A 117 6.86 9.53 19.40
C ARG A 117 7.81 10.56 18.81
N ALA A 118 7.60 11.83 19.14
CA ALA A 118 8.56 12.86 18.78
C ALA A 118 9.96 12.51 19.32
N GLY A 119 10.96 12.48 18.44
CA GLY A 119 12.33 12.09 18.79
C GLY A 119 12.65 10.61 18.64
N ASP A 120 11.70 9.75 18.28
CA ASP A 120 12.01 8.37 17.90
C ASP A 120 12.95 8.35 16.69
N GLN A 121 13.89 7.41 16.70
CA GLN A 121 14.83 7.18 15.62
C GLN A 121 14.43 5.89 14.87
N VAL A 122 13.76 6.06 13.75
CA VAL A 122 13.25 4.97 12.91
C VAL A 122 13.35 5.40 11.44
N PRO A 123 13.82 4.52 10.53
CA PRO A 123 13.83 4.81 9.09
C PRO A 123 12.43 5.03 8.51
N LEU A 124 12.33 5.87 7.48
CA LEU A 124 11.05 6.14 6.82
C LEU A 124 10.40 4.89 6.21
N ILE A 125 11.21 3.95 5.72
CA ILE A 125 10.69 2.68 5.20
C ILE A 125 9.97 1.88 6.29
N ASP A 126 10.51 1.84 7.50
CA ASP A 126 9.92 1.12 8.62
C ASP A 126 8.64 1.82 9.12
N VAL A 127 8.59 3.15 9.02
CA VAL A 127 7.35 3.91 9.25
C VAL A 127 6.28 3.57 8.20
N ALA A 128 6.68 3.42 6.93
CA ALA A 128 5.75 3.06 5.85
C ALA A 128 5.19 1.64 6.03
N GLU A 129 6.04 0.68 6.40
CA GLU A 129 5.62 -0.70 6.70
C GLU A 129 4.69 -0.73 7.91
N GLY A 130 5.10 -0.10 9.01
CA GLY A 130 4.26 0.04 10.20
C GLY A 130 2.91 0.71 9.92
N MET A 131 2.86 1.73 9.07
CA MET A 131 1.62 2.35 8.61
C MET A 131 0.67 1.36 7.93
N MET A 132 1.19 0.51 7.05
CA MET A 132 0.36 -0.47 6.35
C MET A 132 -0.16 -1.55 7.28
N VAL A 133 0.67 -2.05 8.19
CA VAL A 133 0.33 -3.11 9.13
C VAL A 133 -0.63 -2.61 10.23
N SER A 134 -0.28 -1.55 10.95
CA SER A 134 -1.10 -1.03 12.07
C SER A 134 -2.24 -0.11 11.63
N SER A 135 -2.25 0.29 10.36
CA SER A 135 -3.13 1.36 9.86
C SER A 135 -2.86 2.73 10.50
N GLY A 136 -1.61 3.02 10.91
CA GLY A 136 -1.23 4.20 11.69
C GLY A 136 -1.52 5.52 10.98
N ASN A 137 -2.37 6.37 11.59
CA ASN A 137 -2.62 7.73 11.12
C ASN A 137 -1.41 8.64 11.39
N ASP A 138 -0.77 8.45 12.53
CA ASP A 138 0.49 9.09 12.92
C ASP A 138 1.60 8.81 11.91
N ALA A 139 1.79 7.57 11.55
CA ALA A 139 2.76 7.15 10.53
C ALA A 139 2.47 7.76 9.15
N ALA A 140 1.20 7.84 8.75
CA ALA A 140 0.81 8.49 7.50
C ALA A 140 1.18 9.98 7.47
N VAL A 141 0.99 10.68 8.61
CA VAL A 141 1.39 12.10 8.75
C VAL A 141 2.91 12.24 8.75
N VAL A 142 3.65 11.34 9.43
CA VAL A 142 5.12 11.33 9.39
C VAL A 142 5.61 11.24 7.95
N LEU A 143 5.09 10.29 7.16
CA LEU A 143 5.47 10.15 5.75
C LEU A 143 5.15 11.42 4.96
N ALA A 144 3.96 11.97 5.10
CA ALA A 144 3.55 13.17 4.39
C ALA A 144 4.47 14.38 4.66
N GLN A 145 4.82 14.58 5.93
CA GLN A 145 5.70 15.69 6.34
C GLN A 145 7.14 15.50 5.86
N ASN A 146 7.68 14.27 5.91
CA ASN A 146 9.06 14.00 5.48
C ASN A 146 9.20 14.03 3.95
N VAL A 147 8.23 13.47 3.22
CA VAL A 147 8.30 13.37 1.74
C VAL A 147 8.00 14.70 1.05
N SER A 148 7.07 15.49 1.58
CA SER A 148 6.59 16.71 0.90
C SER A 148 6.61 17.97 1.78
N GLY A 149 7.12 17.89 2.99
CA GLY A 149 7.24 19.02 3.93
C GLY A 149 5.93 19.40 4.63
N SER A 150 4.77 19.04 4.08
CA SER A 150 3.46 19.34 4.69
C SER A 150 2.35 18.43 4.17
N ILE A 151 1.27 18.30 4.95
CA ILE A 151 0.09 17.53 4.52
C ILE A 151 -0.54 18.10 3.23
N PRO A 152 -0.76 19.41 3.08
CA PRO A 152 -1.31 19.94 1.82
C PRO A 152 -0.41 19.71 0.59
N ALA A 153 0.91 19.77 0.75
CA ALA A 153 1.84 19.47 -0.34
C ALA A 153 1.80 17.97 -0.69
N PHE A 154 1.72 17.10 0.31
CA PHE A 154 1.60 15.66 0.10
C PHE A 154 0.25 15.28 -0.51
N ALA A 155 -0.85 15.90 -0.11
CA ALA A 155 -2.17 15.69 -0.70
C ALA A 155 -2.18 16.03 -2.21
N ARG A 156 -1.52 17.11 -2.63
CA ARG A 156 -1.32 17.39 -4.06
C ARG A 156 -0.54 16.27 -4.75
N ALA A 157 0.53 15.79 -4.11
CA ALA A 157 1.32 14.67 -4.63
C ALA A 157 0.50 13.37 -4.73
N MET A 158 -0.37 13.09 -3.75
CA MET A 158 -1.29 11.94 -3.79
C MET A 158 -2.23 12.02 -4.99
N ASN A 159 -2.82 13.19 -5.27
CA ASN A 159 -3.71 13.37 -6.41
C ASN A 159 -2.96 13.26 -7.76
N GLU A 160 -1.71 13.70 -7.84
CA GLU A 160 -0.86 13.48 -9.01
C GLU A 160 -0.54 11.97 -9.20
N THR A 161 -0.22 11.28 -8.11
CA THR A 161 0.02 9.83 -8.10
C THR A 161 -1.23 9.06 -8.53
N ALA A 162 -2.40 9.44 -8.01
CA ALA A 162 -3.67 8.84 -8.40
C ALA A 162 -3.91 8.96 -9.92
N LYS A 163 -3.74 10.17 -10.46
CA LYS A 163 -3.86 10.42 -11.92
C LYS A 163 -2.86 9.59 -12.73
N LEU A 164 -1.61 9.47 -12.26
CA LEU A 164 -0.59 8.64 -12.90
C LEU A 164 -1.01 7.16 -12.95
N ALA A 165 -1.70 6.68 -11.93
CA ALA A 165 -2.22 5.32 -11.86
C ALA A 165 -3.51 5.13 -12.69
N GLY A 166 -4.08 6.18 -13.27
CA GLY A 166 -5.33 6.13 -14.04
C GLY A 166 -6.59 6.39 -13.23
N ALA A 167 -6.44 6.80 -11.97
CA ALA A 167 -7.54 7.22 -11.09
C ALA A 167 -7.87 8.69 -11.35
N THR A 168 -9.03 8.97 -11.90
CA THR A 168 -9.41 10.30 -12.38
C THR A 168 -10.58 10.92 -11.66
N ASP A 169 -11.24 10.17 -10.78
CA ASP A 169 -12.45 10.61 -10.07
C ASP A 169 -12.28 10.51 -8.55
N SER A 170 -11.07 10.83 -8.06
CA SER A 170 -10.71 10.87 -6.65
C SER A 170 -10.14 12.23 -6.26
N ASN A 171 -10.31 12.58 -4.99
CA ASN A 171 -9.70 13.76 -4.40
C ASN A 171 -9.21 13.45 -2.98
N PHE A 172 -7.91 13.40 -2.80
CA PHE A 172 -7.26 13.12 -1.51
C PHE A 172 -6.83 14.43 -0.88
N LEU A 173 -7.25 14.69 0.37
CA LEU A 173 -6.93 15.90 1.14
C LEU A 173 -5.98 15.64 2.30
N ASN A 174 -5.93 14.38 2.77
CA ASN A 174 -5.05 13.95 3.85
C ASN A 174 -4.46 12.55 3.58
N PRO A 175 -3.35 12.18 4.26
CA PRO A 175 -2.67 10.92 3.99
C PRO A 175 -3.25 9.70 4.71
N HIS A 176 -4.18 9.90 5.66
CA HIS A 176 -4.65 8.84 6.57
C HIS A 176 -6.05 8.33 6.27
N GLY A 177 -6.92 9.17 5.65
CA GLY A 177 -8.28 8.80 5.29
C GLY A 177 -9.33 9.09 6.36
N LEU A 178 -9.01 9.88 7.40
CA LEU A 178 -10.04 10.43 8.28
C LEU A 178 -10.99 11.32 7.46
N THR A 179 -12.25 11.29 7.82
CA THR A 179 -13.32 11.98 7.08
C THR A 179 -13.09 13.48 7.02
N GLU A 180 -13.06 14.01 5.81
CA GLU A 180 -12.91 15.44 5.54
C GLU A 180 -13.78 15.80 4.33
N ALA A 181 -14.45 16.93 4.39
CA ALA A 181 -15.33 17.38 3.30
C ALA A 181 -14.53 17.54 2.00
N GLY A 182 -14.93 16.80 0.96
CA GLY A 182 -14.20 16.76 -0.31
C GLY A 182 -13.11 15.69 -0.41
N HIS A 183 -12.86 14.88 0.63
CA HIS A 183 -11.99 13.71 0.56
C HIS A 183 -12.82 12.51 0.11
N TYR A 184 -12.62 12.07 -1.13
CA TYR A 184 -13.39 10.98 -1.73
C TYR A 184 -12.57 10.19 -2.75
N THR A 185 -13.05 9.02 -3.05
CA THR A 185 -12.54 8.13 -4.11
C THR A 185 -13.67 7.31 -4.72
N THR A 186 -13.33 6.48 -5.70
CA THR A 186 -14.22 5.45 -6.24
C THR A 186 -13.58 4.07 -6.09
N ALA A 187 -14.39 3.00 -6.10
CA ALA A 187 -13.85 1.64 -6.05
C ALA A 187 -12.91 1.37 -7.24
N LEU A 188 -13.26 1.87 -8.43
CA LEU A 188 -12.46 1.72 -9.64
C LEU A 188 -11.12 2.45 -9.54
N ASP A 189 -11.12 3.67 -9.02
CA ASP A 189 -9.90 4.45 -8.84
C ASP A 189 -8.93 3.77 -7.85
N LEU A 190 -9.44 3.30 -6.71
CA LEU A 190 -8.62 2.55 -5.74
C LEU A 190 -8.05 1.27 -6.34
N ALA A 191 -8.83 0.57 -7.19
CA ALA A 191 -8.34 -0.62 -7.88
C ALA A 191 -7.21 -0.29 -8.85
N HIS A 192 -7.31 0.79 -9.61
CA HIS A 192 -6.24 1.26 -10.51
C HIS A 192 -4.97 1.64 -9.73
N ILE A 193 -5.12 2.36 -8.62
CA ILE A 193 -3.99 2.75 -7.76
C ILE A 193 -3.32 1.50 -7.17
N ALA A 194 -4.12 0.56 -6.66
CA ALA A 194 -3.62 -0.70 -6.13
C ALA A 194 -2.89 -1.52 -7.20
N ALA A 195 -3.48 -1.66 -8.40
CA ALA A 195 -2.86 -2.36 -9.53
C ALA A 195 -1.54 -1.72 -9.95
N TYR A 196 -1.46 -0.39 -9.96
CA TYR A 196 -0.21 0.32 -10.24
C TYR A 196 0.86 0.00 -9.18
N GLY A 197 0.48 0.07 -7.90
CA GLY A 197 1.37 -0.26 -6.77
C GLY A 197 1.88 -1.69 -6.84
N MET A 198 1.02 -2.66 -7.16
CA MET A 198 1.38 -4.07 -7.27
C MET A 198 2.44 -4.38 -8.36
N ARG A 199 2.75 -3.45 -9.25
CA ARG A 199 3.88 -3.57 -10.18
C ARG A 199 5.23 -3.25 -9.54
N ILE A 200 5.24 -2.59 -8.38
CA ILE A 200 6.43 -2.17 -7.65
C ILE A 200 6.78 -3.25 -6.61
N PRO A 201 7.94 -3.92 -6.68
CA PRO A 201 8.29 -4.98 -5.72
C PRO A 201 8.18 -4.53 -4.27
N MET A 202 8.78 -3.41 -3.90
CA MET A 202 8.73 -2.88 -2.54
C MET A 202 7.30 -2.62 -2.05
N PHE A 203 6.41 -2.13 -2.92
CA PHE A 203 5.01 -1.96 -2.55
C PHE A 203 4.35 -3.30 -2.20
N ARG A 204 4.59 -4.36 -3.02
CA ARG A 204 4.05 -5.70 -2.75
C ARG A 204 4.52 -6.25 -1.42
N ASP A 205 5.78 -6.04 -1.10
CA ASP A 205 6.36 -6.53 0.15
C ASP A 205 5.67 -5.84 1.35
N LEU A 206 5.54 -4.51 1.33
CA LEU A 206 4.98 -3.72 2.44
C LEU A 206 3.46 -3.88 2.66
N VAL A 207 2.70 -4.35 1.66
CA VAL A 207 1.24 -4.53 1.81
C VAL A 207 0.83 -5.95 2.19
N ALA A 208 1.77 -6.89 2.22
CA ALA A 208 1.50 -8.31 2.44
C ALA A 208 1.75 -8.76 3.89
N ASP A 209 2.37 -7.92 4.72
CA ASP A 209 2.84 -8.32 6.03
C ASP A 209 1.70 -8.50 7.04
N GLU A 210 1.76 -9.62 7.75
CA GLU A 210 0.82 -9.96 8.82
C GLU A 210 1.18 -9.27 10.15
N TYR A 211 2.46 -9.08 10.39
CA TYR A 211 3.00 -8.34 11.54
C TYR A 211 4.32 -7.69 11.16
N PHE A 212 4.66 -6.65 11.88
CA PHE A 212 5.94 -5.95 11.70
C PHE A 212 6.51 -5.53 13.05
N THR A 213 7.82 -5.70 13.23
CA THR A 213 8.54 -5.23 14.42
C THR A 213 9.31 -3.96 14.07
N VAL A 214 8.81 -2.82 14.53
CA VAL A 214 9.41 -1.50 14.28
C VAL A 214 10.77 -1.43 14.98
N PRO A 215 11.88 -1.26 14.24
CA PRO A 215 13.23 -1.32 14.80
C PRO A 215 13.70 0.04 15.27
N TYR A 216 13.05 0.61 16.30
CA TYR A 216 13.50 1.88 16.87
C TYR A 216 14.94 1.79 17.33
N GLN A 217 15.78 2.78 16.95
CA GLN A 217 17.21 2.79 17.32
C GLN A 217 17.46 3.32 18.73
N ASN A 218 16.53 4.11 19.27
CA ASN A 218 16.67 4.78 20.55
C ASN A 218 15.66 4.33 21.63
N ARG A 219 14.85 3.33 21.34
CA ARG A 219 13.97 2.63 22.30
C ARG A 219 13.78 1.17 21.93
N ALA A 220 13.12 0.41 22.80
CA ALA A 220 12.82 -1.00 22.52
C ALA A 220 11.98 -1.16 21.24
N PRO A 221 12.27 -2.19 20.43
CA PRO A 221 11.42 -2.53 19.28
C PRO A 221 9.99 -2.82 19.71
N GLU A 222 9.03 -2.52 18.84
CA GLU A 222 7.61 -2.72 19.11
C GLU A 222 6.97 -3.49 17.96
N THR A 223 6.26 -4.58 18.26
CA THR A 223 5.61 -5.38 17.25
C THR A 223 4.14 -4.96 17.09
N VAL A 224 3.75 -4.68 15.86
CA VAL A 224 2.37 -4.39 15.46
C VAL A 224 1.84 -5.52 14.58
N HIS A 225 0.52 -5.70 14.59
CA HIS A 225 -0.16 -6.74 13.83
C HIS A 225 -1.14 -6.11 12.84
N THR A 226 -1.32 -6.77 11.71
CA THR A 226 -2.22 -6.28 10.66
C THR A 226 -3.68 -6.29 11.13
N THR A 227 -4.40 -5.23 10.76
CA THR A 227 -5.84 -5.15 10.89
C THR A 227 -6.57 -5.93 9.79
N ASN A 228 -5.85 -6.42 8.78
CA ASN A 228 -6.40 -7.08 7.62
C ASN A 228 -6.64 -8.58 7.88
N PHE A 229 -7.88 -8.91 8.27
CA PHE A 229 -8.26 -10.31 8.48
C PHE A 229 -8.13 -11.15 7.19
N PHE A 230 -8.27 -10.57 6.01
CA PHE A 230 -8.10 -11.30 4.75
C PHE A 230 -6.70 -11.90 4.60
N ILE A 231 -5.65 -11.17 5.00
CA ILE A 231 -4.27 -11.69 5.05
C ILE A 231 -4.18 -12.80 6.11
N ARG A 232 -4.70 -12.54 7.32
CA ARG A 232 -4.65 -13.47 8.45
C ARG A 232 -5.48 -14.75 8.24
N SER A 233 -6.47 -14.73 7.36
CA SER A 233 -7.29 -15.90 7.03
C SER A 233 -6.57 -16.93 6.17
N HIS A 234 -5.34 -16.60 5.71
CA HIS A 234 -4.56 -17.45 4.81
C HIS A 234 -5.32 -17.87 3.55
N TYR A 235 -6.16 -16.94 3.03
CA TYR A 235 -6.82 -17.18 1.75
C TYR A 235 -5.77 -17.50 0.67
N PRO A 236 -5.96 -18.56 -0.15
CA PRO A 236 -4.93 -19.02 -1.10
C PRO A 236 -4.47 -17.90 -2.03
N GLY A 237 -3.19 -17.57 -1.96
CA GLY A 237 -2.57 -16.52 -2.76
C GLY A 237 -2.77 -15.10 -2.23
N ALA A 238 -3.40 -14.91 -1.06
CA ALA A 238 -3.56 -13.58 -0.45
C ALA A 238 -2.20 -12.86 -0.30
N ASN A 239 -2.14 -11.60 -0.77
CA ASN A 239 -0.92 -10.80 -0.75
C ASN A 239 -1.19 -9.29 -0.57
N GLY A 240 -2.28 -8.94 0.04
CA GLY A 240 -2.58 -7.54 0.40
C GLY A 240 -4.08 -7.25 0.40
N LEU A 241 -4.49 -5.98 0.53
CA LEU A 241 -3.71 -4.78 0.71
C LEU A 241 -4.08 -4.05 2.01
N LYS A 242 -5.33 -3.53 2.10
CA LYS A 242 -5.66 -2.58 3.16
C LYS A 242 -7.13 -2.58 3.53
N THR A 243 -7.38 -2.45 4.83
CA THR A 243 -8.70 -2.21 5.42
C THR A 243 -8.94 -0.72 5.65
N GLY A 244 -10.19 -0.34 5.80
CA GLY A 244 -10.59 1.00 6.22
C GLY A 244 -11.91 0.97 6.98
N TYR A 245 -12.04 1.88 7.94
CA TYR A 245 -13.29 2.17 8.63
C TYR A 245 -13.31 3.60 9.14
N THR A 246 -14.40 4.29 8.90
CA THR A 246 -14.88 5.47 9.63
C THR A 246 -16.40 5.40 9.66
N GLU A 247 -17.05 6.12 10.57
CA GLU A 247 -18.52 6.16 10.59
C GLU A 247 -19.12 6.60 9.24
N ALA A 248 -18.44 7.51 8.54
CA ALA A 248 -18.91 8.02 7.25
C ALA A 248 -18.59 7.11 6.05
N ALA A 249 -17.61 6.22 6.17
CA ALA A 249 -17.20 5.34 5.08
C ALA A 249 -17.81 3.93 5.20
N GLY A 250 -18.22 3.54 6.41
CA GLY A 250 -18.50 2.15 6.70
C GLY A 250 -17.23 1.28 6.59
N GLU A 251 -17.42 -0.01 6.45
CA GLU A 251 -16.36 -0.99 6.35
C GLU A 251 -15.83 -1.08 4.91
N CYS A 252 -14.53 -0.85 4.72
CA CYS A 252 -13.85 -0.86 3.43
C CYS A 252 -12.72 -1.88 3.38
N LEU A 253 -12.47 -2.45 2.21
CA LEU A 253 -11.38 -3.40 1.97
C LEU A 253 -10.85 -3.27 0.54
N ILE A 254 -9.54 -3.25 0.41
CA ILE A 254 -8.83 -3.60 -0.82
C ILE A 254 -8.14 -4.93 -0.54
N ALA A 255 -8.54 -5.99 -1.24
CA ALA A 255 -7.90 -7.30 -1.14
C ALA A 255 -7.29 -7.71 -2.47
N SER A 256 -6.18 -8.42 -2.42
CA SER A 256 -5.57 -9.01 -3.61
C SER A 256 -5.07 -10.43 -3.34
N ALA A 257 -5.08 -11.21 -4.40
CA ALA A 257 -4.50 -12.55 -4.40
C ALA A 257 -3.85 -12.85 -5.75
N THR A 258 -2.79 -13.67 -5.71
CA THR A 258 -2.11 -14.16 -6.91
C THR A 258 -2.20 -15.67 -6.98
N ARG A 259 -2.73 -16.20 -8.08
CA ARG A 259 -2.77 -17.63 -8.39
C ARG A 259 -2.37 -17.86 -9.84
N GLY A 260 -1.58 -18.88 -10.14
CA GLY A 260 -1.16 -19.18 -11.50
C GLY A 260 -0.44 -18.03 -12.21
N GLY A 261 0.23 -17.16 -11.45
CA GLY A 261 0.91 -15.96 -11.98
C GLY A 261 -0.03 -14.81 -12.33
N GLN A 262 -1.34 -14.92 -12.06
CA GLN A 262 -2.33 -13.86 -12.29
C GLN A 262 -2.72 -13.22 -10.97
N THR A 263 -2.70 -11.90 -10.90
CA THR A 263 -3.09 -11.14 -9.71
C THR A 263 -4.44 -10.49 -9.92
N LEU A 264 -5.37 -10.77 -9.00
CA LEU A 264 -6.66 -10.12 -8.94
C LEU A 264 -6.73 -9.16 -7.75
N ILE A 265 -7.45 -8.07 -7.95
CA ILE A 265 -7.73 -7.07 -6.91
C ILE A 265 -9.24 -6.89 -6.82
N VAL A 266 -9.77 -6.96 -5.60
CA VAL A 266 -11.14 -6.58 -5.28
C VAL A 266 -11.13 -5.38 -4.34
N VAL A 267 -11.95 -4.39 -4.65
CA VAL A 267 -12.22 -3.24 -3.78
C VAL A 267 -13.67 -3.30 -3.36
N LEU A 268 -13.90 -3.22 -2.05
CA LEU A 268 -15.21 -3.17 -1.41
C LEU A 268 -15.30 -1.90 -0.57
N LEU A 269 -16.30 -1.07 -0.83
CA LEU A 269 -16.57 0.15 -0.08
C LEU A 269 -17.93 0.04 0.59
N ASN A 270 -17.98 0.39 1.88
CA ASN A 270 -19.16 0.29 2.73
C ASN A 270 -19.79 -1.12 2.69
N ASP A 271 -19.02 -2.12 3.09
CA ASP A 271 -19.38 -3.54 3.03
C ASP A 271 -19.15 -4.23 4.38
N ASP A 272 -20.19 -4.40 5.16
CA ASP A 272 -20.14 -5.09 6.47
C ASP A 272 -19.77 -6.57 6.35
N PHE A 273 -19.92 -7.16 5.16
CA PHE A 273 -19.62 -8.56 4.87
C PHE A 273 -18.30 -8.75 4.09
N ARG A 274 -17.44 -7.73 4.04
CA ARG A 274 -16.21 -7.72 3.24
C ARG A 274 -15.32 -8.95 3.41
N TRP A 275 -15.32 -9.59 4.59
CA TRP A 275 -14.54 -10.79 4.88
C TRP A 275 -15.07 -12.05 4.19
N ASP A 276 -16.37 -12.10 3.94
CA ASP A 276 -17.04 -13.18 3.21
C ASP A 276 -17.11 -12.90 1.71
N ASP A 277 -17.29 -11.63 1.34
CA ASP A 277 -17.49 -11.23 -0.05
C ASP A 277 -16.17 -11.20 -0.85
N ALA A 278 -15.09 -10.72 -0.25
CA ALA A 278 -13.78 -10.65 -0.96
C ALA A 278 -13.31 -12.04 -1.43
N PRO A 279 -13.29 -13.10 -0.61
CA PRO A 279 -12.94 -14.45 -1.07
C PRO A 279 -13.83 -14.95 -2.22
N LYS A 280 -15.15 -14.78 -2.12
CA LYS A 280 -16.11 -15.23 -3.17
C LYS A 280 -15.91 -14.52 -4.50
N LEU A 281 -15.62 -13.20 -4.44
CA LEU A 281 -15.37 -12.38 -5.62
C LEU A 281 -14.04 -12.75 -6.28
N LEU A 282 -12.99 -12.97 -5.49
CA LEU A 282 -11.69 -13.41 -6.00
C LEU A 282 -11.79 -14.81 -6.60
N ASP A 283 -12.47 -15.75 -5.95
CA ASP A 283 -12.71 -17.10 -6.49
C ASP A 283 -13.50 -17.07 -7.80
N TYR A 284 -14.49 -16.19 -7.90
CA TYR A 284 -15.21 -15.94 -9.15
C TYR A 284 -14.26 -15.46 -10.25
N GLY A 285 -13.41 -14.49 -9.95
CA GLY A 285 -12.45 -13.96 -10.90
C GLY A 285 -11.45 -15.00 -11.38
N PHE A 286 -10.86 -15.77 -10.46
CA PHE A 286 -9.93 -16.86 -10.82
C PHE A 286 -10.61 -17.93 -11.67
N LYS A 287 -11.84 -18.34 -11.34
CA LYS A 287 -12.62 -19.27 -12.18
C LYS A 287 -12.86 -18.71 -13.57
N ARG A 288 -13.17 -17.42 -13.70
CA ARG A 288 -13.32 -16.77 -15.02
C ARG A 288 -12.03 -16.80 -15.85
N LEU A 289 -10.88 -16.80 -15.21
CA LEU A 289 -9.56 -16.93 -15.85
C LEU A 289 -9.16 -18.40 -16.06
N GLY A 290 -10.00 -19.37 -15.69
CA GLY A 290 -9.69 -20.80 -15.77
C GLY A 290 -8.65 -21.27 -14.76
N ILE A 291 -8.52 -20.56 -13.63
CA ILE A 291 -7.59 -20.87 -12.53
C ILE A 291 -8.40 -21.47 -11.37
N THR A 292 -8.00 -22.65 -10.90
CA THR A 292 -8.63 -23.37 -9.78
C THR A 292 -7.84 -23.22 -8.50
#